data_f0b952d6a8d1d05c938d6cb601d2e713
#
_entry.id   f0b952d6a8d1d05c938d6cb601d2e713
#
_cell.length_a   1.000
_cell.length_b   1.000
_cell.length_c   1.000
_cell.angle_alpha   90.00
_cell.angle_beta   90.00
_cell.angle_gamma   90.00
#
_symmetry.space_group_name_H-M   'P 1'
#
loop_
_entity.id
_entity.type
_entity.pdbx_description
1 polymer ?
#
loop_
_entity_poly.entity_id
_entity_poly.type
_entity_poly.pdbx_seq_one_letter_code
_entity_poly.pdbx_strand_id
1 'polypeptide(L)'
;MKKEPIEKYIDLFCNLTISSIKNFDDIVEDNIEFSDPFNSVKGKENFKNIFYHMFKNVKNPKFRILDHSNNKRRTFLKWEMSFYAFKSKQIIIGMSEINYNKTGKIVSHHDYWDSLNGIFIKLPFIGFLYKASLKIFSMKN
;
A
#
# COMPACT_ATOMS: atom_id res chain seq x y z
N MET A 1 -11.94 -9.41 -24.16
CA MET A 1 -12.03 -10.17 -22.90
C MET A 1 -12.37 -9.20 -21.77
N LYS A 2 -13.30 -9.55 -20.90
CA LYS A 2 -13.52 -8.74 -19.67
C LYS A 2 -12.32 -8.96 -18.75
N LYS A 3 -11.67 -7.86 -18.31
CA LYS A 3 -10.61 -7.93 -17.31
C LYS A 3 -11.12 -8.60 -16.04
N GLU A 4 -10.32 -9.47 -15.46
CA GLU A 4 -10.58 -10.01 -14.13
C GLU A 4 -10.72 -8.87 -13.10
N PRO A 5 -11.55 -9.03 -12.06
CA PRO A 5 -11.75 -7.96 -11.07
C PRO A 5 -10.45 -7.46 -10.45
N ILE A 6 -9.51 -8.35 -10.18
CA ILE A 6 -8.20 -7.99 -9.63
C ILE A 6 -7.36 -7.15 -10.61
N GLU A 7 -7.46 -7.40 -11.91
CA GLU A 7 -6.75 -6.62 -12.93
C GLU A 7 -7.23 -5.17 -12.95
N LYS A 8 -8.55 -4.94 -12.79
CA LYS A 8 -9.10 -3.58 -12.69
C LYS A 8 -8.58 -2.85 -11.44
N TYR A 9 -8.47 -3.56 -10.33
CA TYR A 9 -7.94 -3.03 -9.08
C TYR A 9 -6.47 -2.64 -9.22
N ILE A 10 -5.66 -3.53 -9.79
CA ILE A 10 -4.24 -3.26 -10.10
C ILE A 10 -4.10 -2.06 -11.03
N ASP A 11 -4.86 -2.02 -12.12
CA ASP A 11 -4.82 -0.91 -13.07
C ASP A 11 -5.16 0.43 -12.40
N LEU A 12 -6.16 0.44 -11.51
CA LEU A 12 -6.54 1.64 -10.78
C LEU A 12 -5.39 2.12 -9.87
N PHE A 13 -4.70 1.23 -9.16
CA PHE A 13 -3.54 1.58 -8.35
C PHE A 13 -2.37 2.10 -9.19
N CYS A 14 -2.03 1.44 -10.29
CA CYS A 14 -0.93 1.86 -11.16
C CYS A 14 -1.16 3.24 -11.80
N ASN A 15 -2.43 3.64 -11.95
CA ASN A 15 -2.83 4.91 -12.55
C ASN A 15 -3.58 5.83 -11.56
N LEU A 16 -3.32 5.66 -10.26
CA LEU A 16 -4.04 6.37 -9.21
C LEU A 16 -3.77 7.87 -9.27
N THR A 17 -4.85 8.63 -9.24
CA THR A 17 -4.87 10.10 -9.13
C THR A 17 -5.94 10.51 -8.11
N ILE A 18 -5.90 11.74 -7.63
CA ILE A 18 -6.94 12.26 -6.72
C ILE A 18 -8.34 12.09 -7.33
N SER A 19 -8.50 12.37 -8.62
CA SER A 19 -9.78 12.27 -9.31
C SER A 19 -10.24 10.83 -9.54
N SER A 20 -9.31 9.86 -9.62
CA SER A 20 -9.65 8.45 -9.85
C SER A 20 -9.93 7.66 -8.56
N ILE A 21 -9.67 8.22 -7.38
CA ILE A 21 -9.97 7.54 -6.09
C ILE A 21 -11.46 7.17 -6.00
N LYS A 22 -12.37 7.98 -6.52
CA LYS A 22 -13.81 7.65 -6.57
C LYS A 22 -14.12 6.34 -7.32
N ASN A 23 -13.26 5.92 -8.24
CA ASN A 23 -13.48 4.70 -9.03
C ASN A 23 -13.34 3.41 -8.18
N PHE A 24 -12.82 3.50 -6.96
CA PHE A 24 -12.88 2.40 -6.00
C PHE A 24 -14.33 2.04 -5.63
N ASP A 25 -15.29 2.95 -5.74
CA ASP A 25 -16.70 2.72 -5.41
C ASP A 25 -17.29 1.52 -6.15
N ASP A 26 -16.88 1.28 -7.39
CA ASP A 26 -17.34 0.18 -8.21
C ASP A 26 -16.59 -1.12 -7.99
N ILE A 27 -15.42 -1.08 -7.34
CA ILE A 27 -14.47 -2.20 -7.26
C ILE A 27 -14.43 -2.82 -5.86
N VAL A 28 -14.62 -2.01 -4.82
CA VAL A 28 -14.52 -2.48 -3.43
C VAL A 28 -15.91 -2.64 -2.78
N GLU A 29 -15.99 -3.52 -1.78
CA GLU A 29 -17.20 -3.67 -0.97
C GLU A 29 -17.37 -2.49 0.00
N ASP A 30 -18.62 -2.22 0.41
CA ASP A 30 -18.93 -1.12 1.33
C ASP A 30 -18.21 -1.27 2.68
N ASN A 31 -18.01 -2.50 3.13
CA ASN A 31 -17.36 -2.85 4.38
C ASN A 31 -15.90 -3.30 4.21
N ILE A 32 -15.22 -2.87 3.14
CA ILE A 32 -13.81 -3.21 2.91
C ILE A 32 -12.97 -2.95 4.15
N GLU A 33 -12.05 -3.88 4.44
CA GLU A 33 -11.03 -3.74 5.48
C GLU A 33 -9.69 -3.41 4.85
N PHE A 34 -9.01 -2.40 5.39
CA PHE A 34 -7.68 -2.01 4.94
C PHE A 34 -6.74 -1.88 6.13
N SER A 35 -5.53 -2.37 5.97
CA SER A 35 -4.45 -2.09 6.92
C SER A 35 -3.10 -1.91 6.23
N ASP A 36 -2.30 -1.02 6.77
CA ASP A 36 -0.90 -0.84 6.49
C ASP A 36 -0.13 -0.63 7.81
N PRO A 37 1.20 -0.42 7.82
CA PRO A 37 1.93 -0.19 9.07
C PRO A 37 1.46 1.01 9.92
N PHE A 38 0.67 1.92 9.37
CA PHE A 38 0.21 3.14 10.05
C PHE A 38 -1.30 3.18 10.30
N ASN A 39 -2.07 2.42 9.50
CA ASN A 39 -3.52 2.53 9.46
C ASN A 39 -4.19 1.16 9.59
N SER A 40 -5.36 1.16 10.21
CA SER A 40 -6.29 0.03 10.20
C SER A 40 -7.69 0.61 10.17
N VAL A 41 -8.38 0.45 9.05
CA VAL A 41 -9.69 1.07 8.81
C VAL A 41 -10.67 0.08 8.20
N LYS A 42 -11.96 0.37 8.40
CA LYS A 42 -13.06 -0.36 7.81
C LYS A 42 -14.03 0.60 7.15
N GLY A 43 -14.57 0.15 6.02
CA GLY A 43 -15.53 0.91 5.22
C GLY A 43 -14.91 1.68 4.06
N LYS A 44 -15.67 1.73 2.97
CA LYS A 44 -15.26 2.29 1.68
C LYS A 44 -14.76 3.74 1.77
N GLU A 45 -15.47 4.58 2.52
CA GLU A 45 -15.08 5.99 2.68
C GLU A 45 -13.76 6.13 3.44
N ASN A 46 -13.58 5.38 4.52
CA ASN A 46 -12.33 5.37 5.28
C ASN A 46 -11.17 4.84 4.43
N PHE A 47 -11.42 3.82 3.62
CA PHE A 47 -10.46 3.30 2.65
C PHE A 47 -10.02 4.37 1.65
N LYS A 48 -10.97 5.07 1.01
CA LYS A 48 -10.65 6.16 0.07
C LYS A 48 -9.88 7.30 0.74
N ASN A 49 -10.21 7.63 1.99
CA ASN A 49 -9.55 8.68 2.76
C ASN A 49 -8.06 8.42 2.99
N ILE A 50 -7.61 7.14 3.06
CA ILE A 50 -6.18 6.80 3.11
C ILE A 50 -5.45 7.39 1.91
N PHE A 51 -5.99 7.26 0.70
CA PHE A 51 -5.36 7.76 -0.52
C PHE A 51 -5.47 9.27 -0.67
N TYR A 52 -6.58 9.89 -0.28
CA TYR A 52 -6.66 11.35 -0.21
C TYR A 52 -5.61 11.92 0.74
N HIS A 53 -5.44 11.30 1.90
CA HIS A 53 -4.41 11.69 2.86
C HIS A 53 -2.99 11.51 2.29
N MET A 54 -2.73 10.41 1.60
CA MET A 54 -1.46 10.16 0.92
C MET A 54 -1.12 11.28 -0.07
N PHE A 55 -2.04 11.61 -0.99
CA PHE A 55 -1.83 12.67 -1.99
C PHE A 55 -1.63 14.06 -1.37
N LYS A 56 -2.19 14.29 -0.18
CA LYS A 56 -1.99 15.54 0.56
C LYS A 56 -0.59 15.65 1.15
N ASN A 57 0.00 14.54 1.58
CA ASN A 57 1.23 14.53 2.38
C ASN A 57 2.50 14.17 1.62
N VAL A 58 2.40 13.51 0.48
CA VAL A 58 3.55 13.19 -0.37
C VAL A 58 3.34 13.68 -1.79
N LYS A 59 4.43 14.01 -2.48
CA LYS A 59 4.37 14.51 -3.86
C LYS A 59 4.59 13.38 -4.86
N ASN A 60 3.77 13.38 -5.92
CA ASN A 60 3.87 12.45 -7.05
C ASN A 60 3.94 10.98 -6.64
N PRO A 61 3.03 10.47 -5.78
CA PRO A 61 3.01 9.06 -5.46
C PRO A 61 2.65 8.24 -6.70
N LYS A 62 3.43 7.19 -6.94
CA LYS A 62 3.21 6.26 -8.06
C LYS A 62 3.41 4.83 -7.58
N PHE A 63 2.52 3.95 -7.99
CA PHE A 63 2.59 2.52 -7.73
C PHE A 63 2.96 1.76 -9.00
N ARG A 64 3.80 0.76 -8.85
CA ARG A 64 4.19 -0.17 -9.90
C ARG A 64 4.12 -1.59 -9.35
N ILE A 65 3.39 -2.47 -10.00
CA ILE A 65 3.36 -3.88 -9.62
C ILE A 65 4.60 -4.57 -10.20
N LEU A 66 5.34 -5.23 -9.33
CA LEU A 66 6.57 -5.96 -9.69
C LEU A 66 6.27 -7.43 -9.98
N ASP A 67 5.34 -8.02 -9.23
CA ASP A 67 4.95 -9.43 -9.37
C ASP A 67 3.60 -9.66 -8.67
N HIS A 68 2.90 -10.73 -9.03
CA HIS A 68 1.68 -11.14 -8.34
C HIS A 68 1.44 -12.64 -8.43
N SER A 69 0.71 -13.16 -7.46
CA SER A 69 0.29 -14.55 -7.41
C SER A 69 -1.17 -14.64 -6.98
N ASN A 70 -1.97 -15.37 -7.76
CA ASN A 70 -3.40 -15.54 -7.52
C ASN A 70 -3.68 -16.92 -6.93
N ASN A 71 -4.52 -16.96 -5.91
CA ASN A 71 -5.03 -18.19 -5.32
C ASN A 71 -6.54 -18.05 -5.05
N LYS A 72 -7.36 -18.65 -5.92
CA LYS A 72 -8.85 -18.60 -5.84
C LYS A 72 -9.36 -17.15 -5.74
N ARG A 73 -9.69 -16.69 -4.54
CA ARG A 73 -10.22 -15.35 -4.26
C ARG A 73 -9.26 -14.49 -3.45
N ARG A 74 -7.96 -14.76 -3.57
CA ARG A 74 -6.88 -14.03 -2.92
C ARG A 74 -5.78 -13.77 -3.92
N THR A 75 -5.23 -12.57 -3.89
CA THR A 75 -4.07 -12.18 -4.67
C THR A 75 -3.01 -11.63 -3.75
N PHE A 76 -1.77 -12.06 -3.93
CA PHE A 76 -0.60 -11.43 -3.35
C PHE A 76 0.06 -10.57 -4.41
N LEU A 77 0.31 -9.31 -4.08
CA LEU A 77 1.02 -8.37 -4.95
C LEU A 77 2.37 -8.05 -4.34
N LYS A 78 3.40 -8.00 -5.16
CA LYS A 78 4.66 -7.31 -4.84
C LYS A 78 4.68 -6.01 -5.61
N TRP A 79 4.89 -4.90 -4.92
CA TRP A 79 4.81 -3.57 -5.51
C TRP A 79 5.96 -2.66 -5.09
N GLU A 80 6.17 -1.64 -5.89
CA GLU A 80 7.02 -0.51 -5.61
C GLU A 80 6.17 0.75 -5.58
N MET A 81 6.32 1.56 -4.55
CA MET A 81 5.79 2.91 -4.47
C MET A 81 6.93 3.90 -4.52
N SER A 82 6.88 4.85 -5.44
CA SER A 82 7.79 5.99 -5.49
C SER A 82 7.05 7.29 -5.20
N PHE A 83 7.68 8.20 -4.45
CA PHE A 83 7.13 9.51 -4.10
C PHE A 83 8.25 10.47 -3.71
N TYR A 84 7.95 11.76 -3.60
CA TYR A 84 8.87 12.78 -3.11
C TYR A 84 8.49 13.22 -1.70
N ALA A 85 9.40 13.04 -0.77
CA ALA A 85 9.34 13.53 0.61
C ALA A 85 10.77 13.71 1.14
N PHE A 86 10.93 14.41 2.26
CA PHE A 86 12.25 14.64 2.88
C PHE A 86 13.30 15.22 1.91
N LYS A 87 12.85 16.08 0.97
CA LYS A 87 13.67 16.73 -0.07
C LYS A 87 14.29 15.78 -1.11
N SER A 88 13.84 14.53 -1.19
CA SER A 88 14.35 13.56 -2.15
C SER A 88 13.27 12.58 -2.60
N LYS A 89 13.56 11.87 -3.69
CA LYS A 89 12.72 10.74 -4.14
C LYS A 89 12.89 9.57 -3.17
N GLN A 90 11.77 9.05 -2.71
CA GLN A 90 11.68 7.87 -1.87
C GLN A 90 11.17 6.69 -2.70
N ILE A 91 11.64 5.50 -2.37
CA ILE A 91 11.15 4.24 -2.94
C ILE A 91 10.88 3.28 -1.79
N ILE A 92 9.69 2.71 -1.79
CA ILE A 92 9.26 1.66 -0.85
C ILE A 92 8.88 0.44 -1.67
N ILE A 93 9.35 -0.72 -1.26
CA ILE A 93 8.92 -2.01 -1.80
C ILE A 93 8.10 -2.71 -0.73
N GLY A 94 6.93 -3.18 -1.10
CA GLY A 94 6.02 -3.88 -0.20
C GLY A 94 5.29 -5.02 -0.87
N MET A 95 4.48 -5.67 -0.07
CA MET A 95 3.56 -6.71 -0.51
C MET A 95 2.17 -6.42 0.01
N SER A 96 1.16 -6.81 -0.74
CA SER A 96 -0.23 -6.75 -0.31
C SER A 96 -0.88 -8.12 -0.39
N GLU A 97 -1.74 -8.39 0.58
CA GLU A 97 -2.73 -9.46 0.50
C GLU A 97 -4.09 -8.84 0.19
N ILE A 98 -4.69 -9.23 -0.92
CA ILE A 98 -5.97 -8.71 -1.40
C ILE A 98 -6.96 -9.87 -1.52
N ASN A 99 -8.08 -9.77 -0.81
CA ASN A 99 -9.16 -10.75 -0.88
C ASN A 99 -10.37 -10.14 -1.59
N TYR A 100 -11.05 -10.95 -2.39
CA TYR A 100 -12.25 -10.55 -3.10
C TYR A 100 -13.34 -11.65 -3.00
N ASN A 101 -14.58 -11.22 -3.09
CA ASN A 101 -15.74 -12.10 -2.97
C ASN A 101 -16.08 -12.80 -4.31
N LYS A 102 -17.16 -13.57 -4.31
CA LYS A 102 -17.64 -14.30 -5.50
C LYS A 102 -18.03 -13.39 -6.65
N THR A 103 -18.41 -12.15 -6.38
CA THR A 103 -18.76 -11.14 -7.40
C THR A 103 -17.54 -10.39 -7.92
N GLY A 104 -16.35 -10.64 -7.34
CA GLY A 104 -15.09 -9.99 -7.71
C GLY A 104 -14.83 -8.65 -7.02
N LYS A 105 -15.69 -8.21 -6.09
CA LYS A 105 -15.42 -7.01 -5.30
C LYS A 105 -14.38 -7.29 -4.22
N ILE A 106 -13.49 -6.33 -4.01
CA ILE A 106 -12.43 -6.40 -3.00
C ILE A 106 -13.06 -6.25 -1.62
N VAL A 107 -12.77 -7.19 -0.72
CA VAL A 107 -13.29 -7.21 0.66
C VAL A 107 -12.23 -6.86 1.68
N SER A 108 -10.96 -7.11 1.37
CA SER A 108 -9.84 -6.67 2.22
C SER A 108 -8.57 -6.42 1.43
N HIS A 109 -7.76 -5.48 1.93
CA HIS A 109 -6.46 -5.12 1.42
C HIS A 109 -5.52 -4.88 2.61
N HIS A 110 -4.51 -5.71 2.75
CA HIS A 110 -3.52 -5.61 3.82
C HIS A 110 -2.13 -5.42 3.23
N ASP A 111 -1.49 -4.30 3.57
CA ASP A 111 -0.14 -3.94 3.11
C ASP A 111 0.90 -4.30 4.16
N TYR A 112 1.99 -4.89 3.69
CA TYR A 112 3.15 -5.27 4.48
C TYR A 112 4.41 -4.66 3.86
N TRP A 113 5.04 -3.73 4.56
CA TRP A 113 6.31 -3.14 4.14
C TRP A 113 7.13 -2.67 5.34
N ASP A 114 8.43 -2.54 5.16
CA ASP A 114 9.35 -2.12 6.20
C ASP A 114 9.29 -0.61 6.41
N SER A 115 8.39 -0.17 7.31
CA SER A 115 8.23 1.25 7.65
C SER A 115 9.44 1.82 8.39
N LEU A 116 10.20 1.00 9.10
CA LEU A 116 11.39 1.44 9.83
C LEU A 116 12.48 1.88 8.86
N ASN A 117 12.89 1.02 7.94
CA ASN A 117 13.89 1.36 6.93
C ASN A 117 13.34 2.29 5.84
N GLY A 118 12.05 2.18 5.50
CA GLY A 118 11.42 3.02 4.49
C GLY A 118 11.28 4.48 4.89
N ILE A 119 10.92 4.75 6.15
CA ILE A 119 10.59 6.10 6.63
C ILE A 119 11.29 6.47 7.92
N PHE A 120 11.14 5.69 8.99
CA PHE A 120 11.55 6.10 10.33
C PHE A 120 13.05 6.30 10.50
N ILE A 121 13.89 5.53 9.80
CA ILE A 121 15.35 5.67 9.84
C ILE A 121 15.82 7.06 9.34
N LYS A 122 15.00 7.74 8.55
CA LYS A 122 15.29 9.06 7.98
C LYS A 122 14.94 10.21 8.93
N LEU A 123 14.26 9.90 10.03
CA LEU A 123 13.95 10.88 11.09
C LEU A 123 15.12 10.92 12.08
N PRO A 124 15.62 12.13 12.46
CA PRO A 124 16.90 12.27 13.18
C PRO A 124 16.99 11.46 14.46
N PHE A 125 16.02 11.60 15.37
CA PHE A 125 16.03 10.91 16.67
C PHE A 125 15.68 9.44 16.58
N ILE A 126 14.62 9.11 15.83
CA ILE A 126 14.11 7.74 15.67
C ILE A 126 15.13 6.90 14.92
N GLY A 127 15.76 7.45 13.89
CA GLY A 127 16.81 6.78 13.15
C GLY A 127 18.02 6.39 14.03
N PHE A 128 18.43 7.24 14.96
CA PHE A 128 19.50 6.93 15.91
C PHE A 128 19.12 5.79 16.86
N LEU A 129 17.95 5.86 17.49
CA LEU A 129 17.46 4.82 18.41
C LEU A 129 17.29 3.47 17.69
N TYR A 130 16.74 3.49 16.47
CA TYR A 130 16.59 2.29 15.66
C TYR A 130 17.93 1.63 15.33
N LYS A 131 18.92 2.41 14.87
CA LYS A 131 20.28 1.91 14.60
C LYS A 131 20.94 1.31 15.84
N ALA A 132 20.69 1.89 17.02
CA ALA A 132 21.18 1.34 18.28
C ALA A 132 20.52 0.01 18.63
N SER A 133 19.20 -0.12 18.40
CA SER A 133 18.45 -1.36 18.67
C SER A 133 18.83 -2.51 17.71
N LEU A 134 19.19 -2.21 16.47
CA LEU A 134 19.63 -3.23 15.51
C LEU A 134 20.85 -4.01 16.00
N LYS A 135 21.73 -3.39 16.79
CA LYS A 135 22.91 -4.07 17.37
C LYS A 135 22.55 -5.23 18.30
N ILE A 136 21.32 -5.24 18.84
CA ILE A 136 20.82 -6.32 19.71
C ILE A 136 20.45 -7.56 18.89
N PHE A 137 19.88 -7.36 17.70
CA PHE A 137 19.29 -8.42 16.87
C PHE A 137 20.13 -8.79 15.65
N SER A 138 21.07 -7.94 15.24
CA SER A 138 21.95 -8.25 14.10
C SER A 138 23.08 -9.19 14.51
N MET A 139 23.38 -10.15 13.65
CA MET A 139 24.58 -10.96 13.81
C MET A 139 25.83 -10.08 13.71
N LYS A 140 26.77 -10.27 14.62
CA LYS A 140 28.11 -9.69 14.49
C LYS A 140 28.84 -10.46 13.38
N ASN A 141 29.17 -9.78 12.30
CA ASN A 141 30.15 -10.26 11.35
C ASN A 141 31.54 -10.03 11.92
#